data_820f80af9fe8319f052615cab6fde34b
#
_entry.id   820f80af9fe8319f052615cab6fde34b
#
_cell.length_a   1.000
_cell.length_b   1.000
_cell.length_c   1.000
_cell.angle_alpha   90.00
_cell.angle_beta   90.00
_cell.angle_gamma   90.00
#
_symmetry.space_group_name_H-M   'P 1'
#
loop_
_entity.id
_entity.type
_entity.pdbx_description
1 polymer ?
#
loop_
_entity_poly.entity_id
_entity_poly.type
_entity_poly.pdbx_seq_one_letter_code
_entity_poly.pdbx_strand_id
1 'polypeptide(L)'
;WMAPKQGTDSALGMAMGHVILKEFYKDRTVPYFDDYVRKFTDLPFLVKLEDTGDGRYASGMLLRAADLKDNFGVKTKAEWYPITIDDVSGELVTPNGSIGSRWNDEGRWNLKCEDVRTGKPFTPRLSLMEHRDDVVTLLDPYFGGADYKNPHFAATRHPDIIEHKVPVIKVETKDGTVYCANVFDLLMAHYGIDRGLDDPNCATSYTDDLPYTPKWQEQITGVKAEKVIQTARAFAATAEKTRGKSMIIIGAGVNQWYNTDMT
;
A
#
# COMPACT_ATOMS: atom_id res chain seq x y z
N TRP A 1 -22.19 -14.91 -9.68
CA TRP A 1 -22.41 -15.09 -8.25
C TRP A 1 -21.14 -15.65 -7.59
N MET A 2 -20.68 -15.00 -6.52
CA MET A 2 -19.62 -15.47 -5.64
C MET A 2 -20.21 -15.48 -4.22
N ALA A 3 -20.08 -16.59 -3.52
CA ALA A 3 -20.59 -16.75 -2.17
C ALA A 3 -19.47 -17.24 -1.27
N PRO A 4 -18.67 -16.32 -0.70
CA PRO A 4 -17.66 -16.69 0.27
C PRO A 4 -18.33 -17.25 1.55
N LYS A 5 -17.60 -18.08 2.28
CA LYS A 5 -18.01 -18.46 3.64
C LYS A 5 -18.15 -17.18 4.49
N GLN A 6 -19.10 -17.19 5.40
CA GLN A 6 -19.37 -16.03 6.26
C GLN A 6 -18.11 -15.62 7.02
N GLY A 7 -17.84 -14.32 7.09
CA GLY A 7 -16.69 -13.75 7.78
C GLY A 7 -15.35 -13.93 7.07
N THR A 8 -15.36 -14.27 5.77
CA THR A 8 -14.13 -14.45 4.99
C THR A 8 -14.03 -13.48 3.81
N ASP A 9 -14.84 -12.43 3.78
CA ASP A 9 -14.89 -11.43 2.71
C ASP A 9 -13.54 -10.73 2.50
N SER A 10 -12.80 -10.49 3.59
CA SER A 10 -11.47 -9.89 3.55
C SER A 10 -10.50 -10.68 2.67
N ALA A 11 -10.48 -12.01 2.81
CA ALA A 11 -9.62 -12.86 2.00
C ALA A 11 -9.96 -12.76 0.50
N LEU A 12 -11.26 -12.63 0.17
CA LEU A 12 -11.72 -12.40 -1.19
C LEU A 12 -11.25 -11.04 -1.72
N GLY A 13 -11.43 -9.99 -0.91
CA GLY A 13 -10.99 -8.63 -1.26
C GLY A 13 -9.49 -8.54 -1.47
N MET A 14 -8.70 -9.15 -0.57
CA MET A 14 -7.24 -9.19 -0.67
C MET A 14 -6.77 -9.90 -1.95
N ALA A 15 -7.40 -11.03 -2.30
CA ALA A 15 -7.04 -11.73 -3.53
C ALA A 15 -7.43 -10.95 -4.81
N MET A 16 -8.51 -10.20 -4.79
CA MET A 16 -8.83 -9.27 -5.88
C MET A 16 -7.77 -8.16 -5.99
N GLY A 17 -7.34 -7.61 -4.86
CA GLY A 17 -6.26 -6.63 -4.78
C GLY A 17 -4.95 -7.16 -5.35
N HIS A 18 -4.57 -8.40 -5.00
CA HIS A 18 -3.39 -9.06 -5.57
C HIS A 18 -3.42 -9.12 -7.10
N VAL A 19 -4.55 -9.53 -7.69
CA VAL A 19 -4.70 -9.57 -9.16
C VAL A 19 -4.58 -8.18 -9.78
N ILE A 20 -5.20 -7.17 -9.16
CA ILE A 20 -5.17 -5.79 -9.67
C ILE A 20 -3.75 -5.21 -9.59
N LEU A 21 -3.07 -5.35 -8.47
CA LEU A 21 -1.70 -4.87 -8.31
C LEU A 21 -0.74 -5.56 -9.26
N LYS A 22 -0.87 -6.89 -9.44
CA LYS A 22 -0.04 -7.63 -10.37
C LYS A 22 -0.26 -7.17 -11.81
N GLU A 23 -1.50 -7.16 -12.31
CA GLU A 23 -1.78 -6.99 -13.74
C GLU A 23 -1.87 -5.53 -14.20
N PHE A 24 -2.25 -4.59 -13.30
CA PHE A 24 -2.52 -3.20 -13.67
C PHE A 24 -1.50 -2.20 -13.12
N TYR A 25 -0.56 -2.66 -12.29
CA TYR A 25 0.53 -1.83 -11.77
C TYR A 25 1.92 -2.43 -12.02
N LYS A 26 2.08 -3.77 -11.89
CA LYS A 26 3.39 -4.44 -12.09
C LYS A 26 3.60 -4.91 -13.52
N ASP A 27 2.69 -5.73 -14.07
CA ASP A 27 2.85 -6.32 -15.41
C ASP A 27 2.64 -5.27 -16.52
N ARG A 28 1.82 -4.27 -16.24
CA ARG A 28 1.67 -3.07 -17.06
C ARG A 28 1.29 -1.87 -16.19
N THR A 29 1.71 -0.69 -16.58
CA THR A 29 1.29 0.55 -15.95
C THR A 29 0.06 1.09 -16.68
N VAL A 30 -1.06 1.25 -15.95
CA VAL A 30 -2.26 1.91 -16.47
C VAL A 30 -2.16 3.40 -16.15
N PRO A 31 -2.03 4.29 -17.17
CA PRO A 31 -1.77 5.71 -16.93
C PRO A 31 -2.81 6.39 -16.04
N TYR A 32 -4.08 6.02 -16.18
CA TYR A 32 -5.14 6.56 -15.35
C TYR A 32 -4.98 6.17 -13.87
N PHE A 33 -4.62 4.91 -13.59
CA PHE A 33 -4.42 4.45 -12.22
C PHE A 33 -3.17 5.05 -11.58
N ASP A 34 -2.07 5.12 -12.34
CA ASP A 34 -0.83 5.74 -11.90
C ASP A 34 -1.03 7.21 -11.53
N ASP A 35 -1.67 7.99 -12.41
CA ASP A 35 -1.99 9.40 -12.14
C ASP A 35 -2.92 9.57 -10.92
N TYR A 36 -3.92 8.68 -10.81
CA TYR A 36 -4.86 8.71 -9.70
C TYR A 36 -4.17 8.46 -8.35
N VAL A 37 -3.39 7.41 -8.23
CA VAL A 37 -2.78 7.04 -6.95
C VAL A 37 -1.72 8.05 -6.51
N ARG A 38 -0.99 8.66 -7.44
CA ARG A 38 -0.02 9.72 -7.14
C ARG A 38 -0.67 10.99 -6.57
N LYS A 39 -1.91 11.28 -6.95
CA LYS A 39 -2.60 12.53 -6.61
C LYS A 39 -3.63 12.40 -5.49
N PHE A 40 -4.22 11.23 -5.32
CA PHE A 40 -5.40 11.07 -4.47
C PHE A 40 -5.23 10.04 -3.35
N THR A 41 -4.03 9.48 -3.19
CA THR A 41 -3.71 8.52 -2.14
C THR A 41 -2.40 8.88 -1.44
N ASP A 42 -2.12 8.18 -0.35
CA ASP A 42 -0.85 8.27 0.39
C ASP A 42 0.26 7.37 -0.18
N LEU A 43 -0.03 6.60 -1.23
CA LEU A 43 0.92 5.65 -1.81
C LEU A 43 2.30 6.23 -2.15
N PRO A 44 2.46 7.50 -2.58
CA PRO A 44 3.77 8.07 -2.83
C PRO A 44 4.54 8.52 -1.58
N PHE A 45 3.93 8.50 -0.40
CA PHE A 45 4.61 9.00 0.80
C PHE A 45 5.65 8.04 1.34
N LEU A 46 6.66 8.61 2.00
CA LEU A 46 7.71 7.85 2.65
C LEU A 46 7.30 7.43 4.06
N VAL A 47 7.56 6.17 4.38
CA VAL A 47 7.42 5.57 5.70
C VAL A 47 8.80 5.31 6.26
N LYS A 48 9.06 5.76 7.48
CA LYS A 48 10.27 5.41 8.21
C LYS A 48 10.21 3.95 8.62
N LEU A 49 11.29 3.21 8.41
CA LEU A 49 11.39 1.85 8.89
C LEU A 49 12.10 1.82 10.25
N GLU A 50 11.62 1.00 11.15
CA GLU A 50 12.15 0.81 12.49
C GLU A 50 13.07 -0.42 12.50
N ASP A 51 14.34 -0.22 12.84
CA ASP A 51 15.31 -1.31 12.99
C ASP A 51 14.94 -2.17 14.21
N THR A 52 14.78 -3.47 13.99
CA THR A 52 14.47 -4.44 15.05
C THR A 52 15.73 -4.93 15.78
N GLY A 53 16.91 -4.47 15.38
CA GLY A 53 18.21 -4.78 16.00
C GLY A 53 18.84 -6.09 15.54
N ASP A 54 18.23 -6.79 14.59
CA ASP A 54 18.70 -8.07 14.04
C ASP A 54 18.90 -8.04 12.50
N GLY A 55 18.97 -6.82 11.93
CA GLY A 55 19.11 -6.61 10.50
C GLY A 55 17.80 -6.67 9.73
N ARG A 56 16.69 -6.75 10.44
CA ARG A 56 15.33 -6.67 9.89
C ARG A 56 14.65 -5.37 10.31
N TYR A 57 13.55 -5.03 9.66
CA TYR A 57 12.85 -3.77 9.86
C TYR A 57 11.35 -4.00 10.02
N ALA A 58 10.70 -3.12 10.76
CA ALA A 58 9.24 -3.02 10.83
C ALA A 58 8.77 -1.70 10.21
N SER A 59 7.54 -1.66 9.72
CA SER A 59 6.92 -0.41 9.25
C SER A 59 6.66 0.52 10.43
N GLY A 60 7.19 1.73 10.36
CA GLY A 60 6.96 2.79 11.33
C GLY A 60 5.96 3.83 10.83
N MET A 61 6.13 5.06 11.25
CA MET A 61 5.28 6.18 10.89
C MET A 61 5.72 6.83 9.57
N LEU A 62 4.78 7.52 8.91
CA LEU A 62 5.11 8.39 7.77
C LEU A 62 6.23 9.36 8.14
N LEU A 63 7.20 9.51 7.23
CA LEU A 63 8.20 10.57 7.34
C LEU A 63 7.52 11.93 7.19
N ARG A 64 7.73 12.81 8.16
CA ARG A 64 7.13 14.14 8.20
C ARG A 64 8.18 15.23 8.11
N ALA A 65 7.76 16.42 7.70
CA ALA A 65 8.64 17.58 7.70
C ALA A 65 9.27 17.84 9.09
N ALA A 66 8.54 17.56 10.16
CA ALA A 66 9.02 17.67 11.55
C ALA A 66 10.13 16.68 11.91
N ASP A 67 10.31 15.61 11.16
CA ASP A 67 11.41 14.64 11.38
C ASP A 67 12.73 15.13 10.78
N LEU A 68 12.67 16.07 9.84
CA LEU A 68 13.83 16.57 9.11
C LEU A 68 14.41 17.82 9.80
N LYS A 69 15.68 18.10 9.50
CA LYS A 69 16.37 19.27 10.02
C LYS A 69 15.59 20.55 9.67
N ASP A 70 15.53 21.49 10.63
CA ASP A 70 14.84 22.78 10.50
C ASP A 70 13.38 22.64 10.03
N ASN A 71 12.73 21.53 10.44
CA ASN A 71 11.37 21.17 10.02
C ASN A 71 11.19 21.19 8.50
N PHE A 72 12.24 20.84 7.77
CA PHE A 72 12.29 20.87 6.30
C PHE A 72 11.92 22.23 5.69
N GLY A 73 12.10 23.31 6.42
CA GLY A 73 11.73 24.67 6.01
C GLY A 73 10.22 24.97 6.10
N VAL A 74 9.42 24.07 6.67
CA VAL A 74 7.99 24.28 6.90
C VAL A 74 7.81 25.11 8.17
N LYS A 75 7.14 26.26 8.07
CA LYS A 75 7.06 27.26 9.15
C LYS A 75 6.07 26.90 10.27
N THR A 76 5.02 26.16 9.96
CA THR A 76 3.94 25.86 10.92
C THR A 76 3.44 24.45 10.72
N LYS A 77 3.15 23.74 11.83
CA LYS A 77 2.55 22.38 11.82
C LYS A 77 3.33 21.39 10.97
N ALA A 78 4.66 21.41 11.06
CA ALA A 78 5.54 20.54 10.28
C ALA A 78 5.22 19.03 10.47
N GLU A 79 4.64 18.67 11.59
CA GLU A 79 4.15 17.32 11.90
C GLU A 79 2.97 16.85 11.04
N TRP A 80 2.33 17.74 10.29
CA TRP A 80 1.20 17.41 9.42
C TRP A 80 1.61 17.21 7.97
N TYR A 81 2.83 17.56 7.60
CA TYR A 81 3.31 17.52 6.23
C TYR A 81 4.11 16.26 5.95
N PRO A 82 3.53 15.27 5.24
CA PRO A 82 4.25 14.06 4.83
C PRO A 82 5.27 14.40 3.74
N ILE A 83 6.31 13.60 3.69
CA ILE A 83 7.39 13.73 2.71
C ILE A 83 7.22 12.71 1.59
N THR A 84 7.49 13.13 0.38
CA THR A 84 7.62 12.27 -0.80
C THR A 84 8.85 12.71 -1.61
N ILE A 85 9.06 12.09 -2.77
CA ILE A 85 10.14 12.41 -3.69
C ILE A 85 9.54 12.95 -4.98
N ASP A 86 10.11 14.02 -5.51
CA ASP A 86 9.82 14.44 -6.87
C ASP A 86 10.47 13.47 -7.86
N ASP A 87 9.67 12.86 -8.72
CA ASP A 87 10.12 11.85 -9.68
C ASP A 87 11.06 12.41 -10.75
N VAL A 88 11.03 13.72 -10.97
CA VAL A 88 11.86 14.40 -11.98
C VAL A 88 13.23 14.78 -11.41
N SER A 89 13.25 15.45 -10.25
CA SER A 89 14.50 15.92 -9.63
C SER A 89 15.16 14.90 -8.71
N GLY A 90 14.40 13.95 -8.18
CA GLY A 90 14.86 13.04 -7.13
C GLY A 90 14.95 13.67 -5.74
N GLU A 91 14.54 14.90 -5.58
CA GLU A 91 14.61 15.62 -4.31
C GLU A 91 13.42 15.28 -3.40
N LEU A 92 13.63 15.36 -2.10
CA LEU A 92 12.55 15.30 -1.13
C LEU A 92 11.69 16.57 -1.25
N VAL A 93 10.38 16.38 -1.26
CA VAL A 93 9.38 17.44 -1.35
C VAL A 93 8.22 17.15 -0.40
N THR A 94 7.45 18.18 -0.07
CA THR A 94 6.24 18.02 0.73
C THR A 94 5.06 18.69 0.04
N PRO A 95 3.98 17.93 -0.25
CA PRO A 95 2.85 18.45 -1.01
C PRO A 95 2.07 19.50 -0.22
N ASN A 96 1.61 20.49 -0.94
CA ASN A 96 0.60 21.41 -0.46
C ASN A 96 -0.77 20.79 -0.72
N GLY A 97 -1.52 20.54 0.30
CA GLY A 97 -2.85 19.98 0.18
C GLY A 97 -3.48 19.86 1.54
N SER A 98 -4.76 20.01 1.62
CA SER A 98 -5.44 20.05 2.89
C SER A 98 -6.76 19.34 2.83
N ILE A 99 -6.94 18.42 3.77
CA ILE A 99 -8.24 17.85 4.10
C ILE A 99 -9.23 18.97 4.48
N GLY A 100 -8.74 20.07 5.03
CA GLY A 100 -9.57 21.21 5.46
C GLY A 100 -10.24 21.98 4.33
N SER A 101 -9.74 21.89 3.10
CA SER A 101 -10.28 22.61 1.94
C SER A 101 -11.40 21.89 1.20
N ARG A 102 -11.87 20.76 1.65
CA ARG A 102 -12.86 19.94 0.91
C ARG A 102 -14.19 20.62 0.60
N TRP A 103 -14.45 21.78 1.14
CA TRP A 103 -15.69 22.53 1.00
C TRP A 103 -15.64 23.71 0.02
N ASN A 104 -14.50 23.99 -0.55
CA ASN A 104 -14.33 25.03 -1.56
C ASN A 104 -13.87 24.42 -2.89
N ASP A 105 -13.78 25.23 -3.96
CA ASP A 105 -13.39 24.79 -5.29
C ASP A 105 -11.99 24.15 -5.35
N GLU A 106 -11.13 24.48 -4.40
CA GLU A 106 -9.83 23.88 -4.19
C GLU A 106 -9.88 22.65 -3.27
N GLY A 107 -11.02 22.40 -2.65
CA GLY A 107 -11.28 21.35 -1.66
C GLY A 107 -11.40 19.97 -2.23
N ARG A 108 -10.42 19.60 -2.98
CA ARG A 108 -10.27 18.24 -3.42
C ARG A 108 -9.40 17.54 -2.41
N TRP A 109 -9.72 16.29 -2.12
CA TRP A 109 -8.89 15.37 -1.36
C TRP A 109 -7.60 15.06 -2.13
N ASN A 110 -6.92 16.09 -2.58
CA ASN A 110 -5.80 15.91 -3.45
C ASN A 110 -4.65 16.62 -2.86
N LEU A 111 -3.59 15.99 -2.97
CA LEU A 111 -2.34 16.67 -2.97
C LEU A 111 -2.39 17.68 -4.11
N LYS A 112 -2.31 18.96 -3.79
CA LYS A 112 -1.74 19.86 -4.76
C LYS A 112 -0.29 19.40 -4.87
N CYS A 113 0.08 18.80 -6.01
CA CYS A 113 1.46 18.41 -6.29
C CYS A 113 2.34 19.65 -6.49
N GLU A 114 2.34 20.51 -5.48
CA GLU A 114 3.16 21.72 -5.34
C GLU A 114 3.86 21.63 -3.99
N ASP A 115 5.17 21.83 -3.98
CA ASP A 115 5.95 21.86 -2.74
C ASP A 115 5.54 23.06 -1.88
N VAL A 116 5.08 22.81 -0.67
CA VAL A 116 4.61 23.85 0.26
C VAL A 116 5.65 24.90 0.57
N ARG A 117 6.94 24.58 0.46
CA ARG A 117 8.07 25.49 0.74
C ARG A 117 8.30 26.48 -0.39
N THR A 118 8.11 26.05 -1.62
CA THR A 118 8.54 26.78 -2.82
C THR A 118 7.39 27.16 -3.76
N GLY A 119 6.24 26.51 -3.63
CA GLY A 119 5.11 26.62 -4.58
C GLY A 119 5.38 25.99 -5.96
N LYS A 120 6.50 25.30 -6.12
CA LYS A 120 6.84 24.66 -7.41
C LYS A 120 6.06 23.36 -7.57
N PRO A 121 5.53 23.10 -8.78
CA PRO A 121 4.91 21.83 -9.08
C PRO A 121 5.94 20.70 -9.09
N PHE A 122 5.52 19.49 -8.71
CA PHE A 122 6.33 18.29 -8.75
C PHE A 122 5.47 17.07 -9.12
N THR A 123 6.11 15.97 -9.48
CA THR A 123 5.46 14.68 -9.73
C THR A 123 5.85 13.70 -8.63
N PRO A 124 4.91 13.24 -7.78
CA PRO A 124 5.24 12.31 -6.71
C PRO A 124 5.75 10.98 -7.27
N ARG A 125 6.90 10.52 -6.76
CA ARG A 125 7.46 9.20 -7.10
C ARG A 125 6.66 8.11 -6.41
N LEU A 126 6.15 7.15 -7.20
CA LEU A 126 5.29 6.09 -6.67
C LEU A 126 6.10 4.91 -6.11
N SER A 127 7.25 4.57 -6.69
CA SER A 127 8.07 3.44 -6.28
C SER A 127 9.55 3.76 -6.25
N LEU A 128 10.27 3.13 -5.33
CA LEU A 128 11.73 3.25 -5.18
C LEU A 128 12.50 2.19 -5.97
N MET A 129 11.83 1.28 -6.67
CA MET A 129 12.46 0.13 -7.33
C MET A 129 13.68 0.48 -8.18
N GLU A 130 13.62 1.56 -8.95
CA GLU A 130 14.69 1.98 -9.85
C GLU A 130 15.70 2.95 -9.19
N HIS A 131 15.37 3.48 -8.01
CA HIS A 131 16.12 4.56 -7.36
C HIS A 131 16.44 4.25 -5.89
N ARG A 132 16.44 2.97 -5.54
CA ARG A 132 16.71 2.52 -4.17
C ARG A 132 18.19 2.61 -3.82
N ASP A 133 18.50 2.90 -2.59
CA ASP A 133 19.85 2.77 -2.02
C ASP A 133 20.12 1.32 -1.60
N ASP A 134 19.08 0.60 -1.17
CA ASP A 134 19.20 -0.76 -0.65
C ASP A 134 17.89 -1.55 -0.79
N VAL A 135 17.95 -2.83 -0.46
CA VAL A 135 16.80 -3.73 -0.27
C VAL A 135 16.91 -4.34 1.11
N VAL A 136 15.90 -4.12 1.93
CA VAL A 136 15.89 -4.62 3.32
C VAL A 136 14.82 -5.68 3.53
N THR A 137 14.96 -6.46 4.61
CA THR A 137 13.94 -7.40 5.04
C THR A 137 12.94 -6.69 5.96
N LEU A 138 11.70 -6.63 5.54
CA LEU A 138 10.58 -6.11 6.31
C LEU A 138 9.87 -7.24 7.06
N LEU A 139 9.60 -7.05 8.33
CA LEU A 139 8.69 -7.87 9.12
C LEU A 139 7.27 -7.35 8.90
N ASP A 140 6.48 -8.07 8.12
CA ASP A 140 5.14 -7.64 7.74
C ASP A 140 4.08 -8.48 8.46
N PRO A 141 3.22 -7.87 9.29
CA PRO A 141 2.12 -8.57 9.93
C PRO A 141 1.07 -8.96 8.88
N TYR A 142 0.61 -10.21 8.91
CA TYR A 142 -0.49 -10.64 8.06
C TYR A 142 -1.52 -11.48 8.83
N PHE A 143 -2.74 -11.52 8.32
CA PHE A 143 -3.81 -12.32 8.86
C PHE A 143 -4.08 -13.52 7.96
N GLY A 144 -4.14 -14.71 8.51
CA GLY A 144 -4.44 -15.91 7.74
C GLY A 144 -3.45 -17.05 7.91
N GLY A 145 -2.72 -17.05 9.02
CA GLY A 145 -1.86 -18.16 9.42
C GLY A 145 -2.63 -19.47 9.63
N ALA A 146 -1.97 -20.48 10.17
CA ALA A 146 -2.46 -21.86 10.29
C ALA A 146 -3.86 -22.00 10.94
N ASP A 147 -4.32 -20.99 11.65
CA ASP A 147 -5.60 -21.02 12.38
C ASP A 147 -6.79 -20.35 11.67
N TYR A 148 -6.63 -19.90 10.43
CA TYR A 148 -7.77 -19.39 9.65
C TYR A 148 -8.93 -20.40 9.54
N LYS A 149 -8.65 -21.70 9.77
CA LYS A 149 -9.66 -22.76 9.82
C LYS A 149 -10.56 -22.69 11.07
N ASN A 150 -10.16 -21.92 12.07
CA ASN A 150 -10.94 -21.75 13.30
C ASN A 150 -11.10 -20.27 13.64
N PRO A 151 -12.13 -19.59 13.10
CA PRO A 151 -12.34 -18.15 13.25
C PRO A 151 -12.50 -17.70 14.72
N HIS A 152 -12.84 -18.61 15.65
CA HIS A 152 -12.95 -18.26 17.07
C HIS A 152 -11.59 -18.06 17.76
N PHE A 153 -10.51 -18.57 17.20
CA PHE A 153 -9.15 -18.41 17.73
C PHE A 153 -8.38 -17.23 17.12
N ALA A 154 -8.76 -16.76 15.95
CA ALA A 154 -8.14 -15.60 15.30
C ALA A 154 -8.22 -14.33 16.20
N ALA A 155 -9.21 -14.28 17.08
CA ALA A 155 -9.47 -13.17 17.98
C ALA A 155 -8.40 -12.94 19.06
N THR A 156 -7.64 -13.95 19.41
CA THR A 156 -6.72 -13.92 20.57
C THR A 156 -5.26 -13.98 20.17
N ARG A 157 -4.97 -14.10 18.86
CA ARG A 157 -3.61 -14.18 18.36
C ARG A 157 -3.13 -12.85 17.80
N HIS A 158 -1.86 -12.58 18.05
CA HIS A 158 -1.13 -11.59 17.28
C HIS A 158 -1.09 -12.02 15.81
N PRO A 159 -1.11 -11.09 14.87
CA PRO A 159 -0.92 -11.41 13.47
C PRO A 159 0.37 -12.20 13.28
N ASP A 160 0.35 -13.19 12.41
CA ASP A 160 1.57 -13.86 12.00
C ASP A 160 2.47 -12.84 11.26
N ILE A 161 3.77 -13.07 11.34
CA ILE A 161 4.76 -12.23 10.67
C ILE A 161 5.27 -12.98 9.44
N ILE A 162 5.27 -12.32 8.31
CA ILE A 162 5.90 -12.77 7.07
C ILE A 162 7.05 -11.81 6.74
N GLU A 163 8.15 -12.33 6.22
CA GLU A 163 9.28 -11.49 5.81
C GLU A 163 9.15 -11.13 4.34
N HIS A 164 9.24 -9.86 4.03
CA HIS A 164 9.25 -9.36 2.65
C HIS A 164 10.51 -8.56 2.34
N LYS A 165 10.90 -8.52 1.06
CA LYS A 165 11.96 -7.65 0.57
C LYS A 165 11.36 -6.35 0.04
N VAL A 166 11.85 -5.22 0.56
CA VAL A 166 11.36 -3.90 0.15
C VAL A 166 12.50 -2.98 -0.26
N PRO A 167 12.33 -2.18 -1.34
CA PRO A 167 13.31 -1.18 -1.72
C PRO A 167 13.24 0.01 -0.77
N VAL A 168 14.38 0.54 -0.39
CA VAL A 168 14.49 1.66 0.54
C VAL A 168 15.48 2.71 0.08
N ILE A 169 15.33 3.91 0.59
CA ILE A 169 16.33 4.98 0.55
C ILE A 169 16.78 5.37 1.95
N LYS A 170 17.97 5.92 2.07
CA LYS A 170 18.47 6.54 3.29
C LYS A 170 18.05 7.99 3.35
N VAL A 171 17.45 8.39 4.46
CA VAL A 171 17.06 9.78 4.69
C VAL A 171 17.71 10.28 5.96
N GLU A 172 18.38 11.44 5.87
CA GLU A 172 18.94 12.15 7.00
C GLU A 172 17.82 12.88 7.75
N THR A 173 17.57 12.47 8.98
CA THR A 173 16.62 13.11 9.90
C THR A 173 17.35 13.90 10.98
N LYS A 174 16.61 14.64 11.80
CA LYS A 174 17.18 15.32 12.97
C LYS A 174 17.77 14.36 14.01
N ASP A 175 17.30 13.11 14.03
CA ASP A 175 17.69 12.09 15.00
C ASP A 175 18.69 11.07 14.41
N GLY A 176 19.15 11.26 13.16
CA GLY A 176 20.09 10.40 12.46
C GLY A 176 19.54 9.87 11.13
N THR A 177 20.32 9.02 10.47
CA THR A 177 19.94 8.41 9.20
C THR A 177 18.95 7.26 9.43
N VAL A 178 17.86 7.23 8.67
CA VAL A 178 16.85 6.17 8.71
C VAL A 178 16.61 5.61 7.30
N TYR A 179 16.23 4.34 7.23
CA TYR A 179 15.67 3.80 5.99
C TYR A 179 14.22 4.21 5.84
N CYS A 180 13.83 4.59 4.62
CA CYS A 180 12.45 4.88 4.26
C CYS A 180 12.04 4.06 3.03
N ALA A 181 10.81 3.56 3.04
CA ALA A 181 10.14 2.95 1.88
C ALA A 181 8.93 3.79 1.47
N ASN A 182 8.47 3.69 0.23
CA ASN A 182 7.18 4.26 -0.16
C ASN A 182 6.03 3.38 0.36
N VAL A 183 4.91 3.99 0.69
CA VAL A 183 3.68 3.24 1.04
C VAL A 183 3.31 2.26 -0.08
N PHE A 184 3.46 2.65 -1.35
CA PHE A 184 3.22 1.76 -2.49
C PHE A 184 4.13 0.53 -2.49
N ASP A 185 5.41 0.70 -2.20
CA ASP A 185 6.36 -0.42 -2.15
C ASP A 185 6.05 -1.38 -1.01
N LEU A 186 5.61 -0.85 0.13
CA LEU A 186 5.11 -1.64 1.26
C LEU A 186 3.83 -2.39 0.90
N LEU A 187 2.88 -1.73 0.22
CA LEU A 187 1.64 -2.33 -0.25
C LEU A 187 1.91 -3.49 -1.22
N MET A 188 2.81 -3.30 -2.18
CA MET A 188 3.19 -4.35 -3.14
C MET A 188 3.81 -5.56 -2.45
N ALA A 189 4.65 -5.35 -1.45
CA ALA A 189 5.23 -6.40 -0.63
C ALA A 189 4.15 -7.12 0.20
N HIS A 190 3.31 -6.36 0.90
CA HIS A 190 2.20 -6.89 1.71
C HIS A 190 1.27 -7.79 0.90
N TYR A 191 0.97 -7.43 -0.34
CA TYR A 191 0.17 -8.27 -1.24
C TYR A 191 0.95 -9.41 -1.91
N GLY A 192 2.22 -9.60 -1.57
CA GLY A 192 3.06 -10.66 -2.12
C GLY A 192 3.28 -10.55 -3.63
N ILE A 193 3.38 -9.33 -4.16
CA ILE A 193 3.64 -9.11 -5.60
C ILE A 193 5.13 -9.23 -5.89
N ASP A 194 5.50 -10.26 -6.62
CA ASP A 194 6.88 -10.44 -7.06
C ASP A 194 7.31 -9.29 -7.99
N ARG A 195 8.37 -8.59 -7.59
CA ARG A 195 8.96 -7.48 -8.34
C ARG A 195 10.45 -7.70 -8.66
N GLY A 196 10.93 -8.96 -8.51
CA GLY A 196 12.32 -9.31 -8.79
C GLY A 196 13.27 -8.87 -7.68
N LEU A 197 12.83 -8.90 -6.43
CA LEU A 197 13.66 -8.61 -5.25
C LEU A 197 14.17 -9.88 -4.54
N ASP A 198 14.07 -11.03 -5.19
CA ASP A 198 14.42 -12.35 -4.62
C ASP A 198 13.70 -12.62 -3.29
N ASP A 199 12.41 -12.28 -3.24
CA ASP A 199 11.53 -12.47 -2.11
C ASP A 199 10.80 -13.83 -2.24
N PRO A 200 11.12 -14.82 -1.40
CA PRO A 200 10.49 -16.15 -1.49
C PRO A 200 9.01 -16.16 -1.06
N ASN A 201 8.55 -15.10 -0.41
CA ASN A 201 7.19 -14.93 0.06
C ASN A 201 6.31 -14.14 -0.93
N CYS A 202 6.86 -13.75 -2.07
CA CYS A 202 6.11 -13.15 -3.16
C CYS A 202 5.71 -14.21 -4.21
N ALA A 203 4.45 -14.16 -4.63
CA ALA A 203 3.89 -15.14 -5.56
C ALA A 203 4.33 -14.88 -7.00
N THR A 204 4.79 -15.91 -7.67
CA THR A 204 5.09 -15.91 -9.11
C THR A 204 3.86 -16.28 -9.95
N SER A 205 2.91 -16.99 -9.33
CA SER A 205 1.70 -17.51 -9.96
C SER A 205 0.48 -17.36 -9.05
N TYR A 206 -0.70 -17.21 -9.64
CA TYR A 206 -1.98 -17.25 -8.91
C TYR A 206 -2.31 -18.61 -8.27
N THR A 207 -1.55 -19.65 -8.63
CA THR A 207 -1.69 -21.00 -8.06
C THR A 207 -0.76 -21.25 -6.87
N ASP A 208 0.12 -20.32 -6.56
CA ASP A 208 0.99 -20.41 -5.39
C ASP A 208 0.14 -20.29 -4.11
N ASP A 209 0.45 -21.11 -3.12
CA ASP A 209 -0.24 -21.10 -1.83
C ASP A 209 0.46 -20.12 -0.86
N LEU A 210 0.45 -18.85 -1.25
CA LEU A 210 1.02 -17.75 -0.49
C LEU A 210 -0.08 -16.74 -0.14
N PRO A 211 0.04 -16.01 0.97
CA PRO A 211 -0.95 -15.02 1.40
C PRO A 211 -1.38 -14.09 0.28
N TYR A 212 -2.67 -13.86 0.25
CA TYR A 212 -3.40 -12.97 -0.67
C TYR A 212 -3.46 -13.42 -2.13
N THR A 213 -2.88 -14.58 -2.50
CA THR A 213 -3.10 -15.11 -3.84
C THR A 213 -4.54 -15.61 -4.04
N PRO A 214 -5.01 -15.71 -5.30
CA PRO A 214 -6.29 -16.34 -5.60
C PRO A 214 -6.40 -17.79 -5.11
N LYS A 215 -5.30 -18.54 -5.08
CA LYS A 215 -5.27 -19.91 -4.56
C LYS A 215 -5.43 -19.96 -3.05
N TRP A 216 -4.74 -19.11 -2.33
CA TRP A 216 -4.84 -18.99 -0.88
C TRP A 216 -6.28 -18.64 -0.44
N GLN A 217 -6.91 -17.65 -1.08
CA GLN A 217 -8.28 -17.27 -0.73
C GLN A 217 -9.31 -18.38 -1.03
N GLU A 218 -9.11 -19.19 -2.08
CA GLU A 218 -10.01 -20.32 -2.40
C GLU A 218 -10.12 -21.29 -1.23
N GLN A 219 -9.03 -21.55 -0.54
CA GLN A 219 -9.01 -22.43 0.63
C GLN A 219 -9.79 -21.86 1.81
N ILE A 220 -9.76 -20.55 1.98
CA ILE A 220 -10.43 -19.83 3.07
C ILE A 220 -11.91 -19.66 2.75
N THR A 221 -12.22 -19.04 1.62
CA THR A 221 -13.57 -18.58 1.25
C THR A 221 -14.42 -19.67 0.59
N GLY A 222 -13.77 -20.64 -0.07
CA GLY A 222 -14.43 -21.61 -0.95
C GLY A 222 -14.79 -21.08 -2.33
N VAL A 223 -14.51 -19.80 -2.62
CA VAL A 223 -14.72 -19.21 -3.95
C VAL A 223 -13.56 -19.61 -4.87
N LYS A 224 -13.86 -20.14 -6.03
CA LYS A 224 -12.85 -20.60 -6.99
C LYS A 224 -11.91 -19.48 -7.42
N ALA A 225 -10.59 -19.75 -7.45
CA ALA A 225 -9.55 -18.81 -7.83
C ALA A 225 -9.82 -18.13 -9.17
N GLU A 226 -10.22 -18.92 -10.20
CA GLU A 226 -10.54 -18.40 -11.54
C GLU A 226 -11.65 -17.37 -11.51
N LYS A 227 -12.65 -17.56 -10.64
CA LYS A 227 -13.78 -16.64 -10.50
C LYS A 227 -13.34 -15.30 -9.94
N VAL A 228 -12.48 -15.33 -8.92
CA VAL A 228 -11.88 -14.14 -8.32
C VAL A 228 -11.03 -13.38 -9.34
N ILE A 229 -10.15 -14.09 -10.06
CA ILE A 229 -9.31 -13.51 -11.12
C ILE A 229 -10.17 -12.82 -12.19
N GLN A 230 -11.19 -13.51 -12.70
CA GLN A 230 -12.10 -12.95 -13.70
C GLN A 230 -12.82 -11.69 -13.20
N THR A 231 -13.27 -11.71 -11.95
CA THR A 231 -13.99 -10.58 -11.36
C THR A 231 -13.06 -9.38 -11.13
N ALA A 232 -11.87 -9.60 -10.59
CA ALA A 232 -10.87 -8.56 -10.39
C ALA A 232 -10.46 -7.89 -11.72
N ARG A 233 -10.22 -8.70 -12.76
CA ARG A 233 -9.92 -8.21 -14.11
C ARG A 233 -11.08 -7.38 -14.68
N ALA A 234 -12.31 -7.87 -14.59
CA ALA A 234 -13.48 -7.16 -15.08
C ALA A 234 -13.68 -5.83 -14.36
N PHE A 235 -13.48 -5.81 -13.02
CA PHE A 235 -13.56 -4.61 -12.21
C PHE A 235 -12.53 -3.58 -12.63
N ALA A 236 -11.26 -3.95 -12.68
CA ALA A 236 -10.17 -3.04 -13.02
C ALA A 236 -10.21 -2.58 -14.49
N ALA A 237 -10.49 -3.48 -15.43
CA ALA A 237 -10.63 -3.14 -16.85
C ALA A 237 -11.81 -2.18 -17.09
N THR A 238 -12.91 -2.34 -16.36
CA THR A 238 -14.03 -1.39 -16.43
C THR A 238 -13.64 -0.04 -15.84
N ALA A 239 -12.92 -0.01 -14.72
CA ALA A 239 -12.41 1.23 -14.13
C ALA A 239 -11.45 1.96 -15.10
N GLU A 240 -10.53 1.23 -15.72
CA GLU A 240 -9.62 1.77 -16.75
C GLU A 240 -10.39 2.39 -17.91
N LYS A 241 -11.29 1.62 -18.53
CA LYS A 241 -12.09 2.04 -19.68
C LYS A 241 -12.98 3.25 -19.39
N THR A 242 -13.54 3.31 -18.20
CA THR A 242 -14.54 4.33 -17.82
C THR A 242 -13.98 5.44 -16.94
N ARG A 243 -12.67 5.44 -16.68
CA ARG A 243 -12.00 6.37 -15.76
C ARG A 243 -12.64 6.35 -14.36
N GLY A 244 -12.60 5.18 -13.73
CA GLY A 244 -13.00 5.01 -12.34
C GLY A 244 -14.48 4.73 -12.09
N LYS A 245 -15.29 4.43 -13.12
CA LYS A 245 -16.71 4.10 -12.94
C LYS A 245 -16.93 2.62 -12.59
N SER A 246 -16.14 2.09 -11.68
CA SER A 246 -16.35 0.79 -11.03
C SER A 246 -16.40 1.01 -9.53
N MET A 247 -17.29 0.30 -8.84
CA MET A 247 -17.49 0.51 -7.42
C MET A 247 -17.78 -0.83 -6.72
N ILE A 248 -17.24 -0.98 -5.53
CA ILE A 248 -17.62 -2.01 -4.58
C ILE A 248 -18.38 -1.33 -3.45
N ILE A 249 -19.57 -1.83 -3.16
CA ILE A 249 -20.36 -1.34 -2.03
C ILE A 249 -20.17 -2.29 -0.85
N ILE A 250 -19.57 -1.79 0.20
CA ILE A 250 -19.37 -2.52 1.46
C ILE A 250 -20.50 -2.13 2.40
N GLY A 251 -21.26 -3.13 2.84
CA GLY A 251 -22.38 -2.92 3.74
C GLY A 251 -22.11 -3.41 5.15
N ALA A 252 -23.09 -3.23 6.04
CA ALA A 252 -23.02 -3.60 7.44
C ALA A 252 -22.71 -5.09 7.67
N GLY A 253 -23.03 -5.96 6.72
CA GLY A 253 -22.75 -7.39 6.83
C GLY A 253 -21.27 -7.70 6.99
N VAL A 254 -20.39 -7.01 6.28
CA VAL A 254 -18.93 -7.16 6.43
C VAL A 254 -18.48 -6.58 7.77
N ASN A 255 -18.91 -5.37 8.10
CA ASN A 255 -18.42 -4.64 9.28
C ASN A 255 -18.84 -5.25 10.62
N GLN A 256 -19.81 -6.15 10.62
CA GLN A 256 -20.34 -6.78 11.86
C GLN A 256 -19.69 -8.13 12.18
N TRP A 257 -18.84 -8.66 11.29
CA TRP A 257 -18.09 -9.84 11.58
C TRP A 257 -16.80 -9.52 12.32
N TYR A 258 -16.32 -10.48 13.08
CA TYR A 258 -15.12 -10.34 13.87
C TYR A 258 -13.91 -10.04 12.97
N ASN A 259 -13.13 -9.01 13.29
CA ASN A 259 -11.95 -8.53 12.54
C ASN A 259 -12.23 -8.00 11.12
N THR A 260 -13.47 -7.84 10.68
CA THR A 260 -13.74 -7.31 9.34
C THR A 260 -13.70 -5.79 9.25
N ASP A 261 -13.62 -5.10 10.37
CA ASP A 261 -13.27 -3.68 10.47
C ASP A 261 -11.82 -3.39 10.02
N MET A 262 -11.00 -4.44 9.90
CA MET A 262 -9.63 -4.37 9.39
C MET A 262 -9.54 -4.53 7.86
N THR A 263 -10.67 -4.74 7.18
CA THR A 263 -10.72 -4.92 5.72
C THR A 263 -10.77 -3.55 4.99
#